data_44cb1ce48d6d642030fc5e6c51e27dcb
#
_entry.id   44cb1ce48d6d642030fc5e6c51e27dcb
#
_cell.length_a   1.000
_cell.length_b   1.000
_cell.length_c   1.000
_cell.angle_alpha   90.00
_cell.angle_beta   90.00
_cell.angle_gamma   90.00
#
_symmetry.space_group_name_H-M   'P 1'
#
loop_
_entity.id
_entity.type
_entity.pdbx_description
1 polymer ?
#
loop_
_entity_poly.entity_id
_entity_poly.type
_entity_poly.pdbx_seq_one_letter_code
_entity_poly.pdbx_strand_id
1 'polypeptide(L)'
;METTTSERIVSAASKLFYGEGIRRVSMDAVAEKAGVTKRTLYYHFKSKDDLVAAYLHGRDQPALALFEQWFAGTEGGLAEKTRGMFVKLAQSARHPKWKGCGFLRTTAELANMPGHPAMKVGAAHKKKFENWMRSLFEGEGIKDAVPLARQIMLLMDGSFAVTLLHRDPSYMETAGDAAYALIKAALRSR
;
A
#
# COMPACT_ATOMS: atom_id res chain seq x y z
N MET A 1 5.54 25.98 3.15
CA MET A 1 6.36 25.44 4.27
C MET A 1 7.64 24.87 3.68
N GLU A 2 8.77 25.20 4.24
CA GLU A 2 10.07 24.68 3.81
C GLU A 2 10.20 23.20 4.20
N THR A 3 10.55 22.33 3.26
CA THR A 3 10.69 20.89 3.49
C THR A 3 11.88 20.63 4.40
N THR A 4 11.70 19.95 5.51
CA THR A 4 12.78 19.62 6.45
C THR A 4 13.84 18.70 5.83
N THR A 5 15.05 18.69 6.38
CA THR A 5 16.12 17.78 5.92
C THR A 5 15.71 16.32 6.03
N SER A 6 15.00 15.94 7.11
CA SER A 6 14.48 14.59 7.29
C SER A 6 13.48 14.20 6.19
N GLU A 7 12.53 15.09 5.86
CA GLU A 7 11.56 14.85 4.78
C GLU A 7 12.24 14.75 3.41
N ARG A 8 13.26 15.55 3.14
CA ARG A 8 14.07 15.44 1.90
C ARG A 8 14.74 14.07 1.79
N ILE A 9 15.33 13.57 2.88
CA ILE A 9 15.97 12.25 2.94
C ILE A 9 14.94 11.15 2.70
N VAL A 10 13.77 11.19 3.39
CA VAL A 10 12.69 10.20 3.21
C VAL A 10 12.12 10.24 1.78
N SER A 11 11.97 11.43 1.19
CA SER A 11 11.52 11.58 -0.22
C SER A 11 12.52 10.95 -1.20
N ALA A 12 13.82 11.18 -1.00
CA ALA A 12 14.87 10.58 -1.82
C ALA A 12 14.89 9.05 -1.67
N ALA A 13 14.86 8.55 -0.43
CA ALA A 13 14.77 7.13 -0.12
C ALA A 13 13.52 6.48 -0.75
N SER A 14 12.37 7.14 -0.68
CA SER A 14 11.12 6.66 -1.26
C SER A 14 11.23 6.44 -2.77
N LYS A 15 11.85 7.37 -3.49
CA LYS A 15 12.07 7.25 -4.95
C LYS A 15 12.98 6.07 -5.28
N LEU A 16 14.09 5.94 -4.55
CA LEU A 16 15.08 4.90 -4.77
C LEU A 16 14.55 3.52 -4.36
N PHE A 17 14.03 3.37 -3.15
CA PHE A 17 13.51 2.08 -2.66
C PHE A 17 12.33 1.57 -3.51
N TYR A 18 11.42 2.46 -3.92
CA TYR A 18 10.33 2.06 -4.79
C TYR A 18 10.80 1.71 -6.21
N GLY A 19 11.78 2.47 -6.74
CA GLY A 19 12.29 2.26 -8.10
C GLY A 19 13.20 1.07 -8.26
N GLU A 20 14.11 0.85 -7.30
CA GLU A 20 15.24 -0.09 -7.43
C GLU A 20 15.19 -1.27 -6.46
N GLY A 21 14.34 -1.18 -5.42
CA GLY A 21 14.29 -2.15 -4.33
C GLY A 21 15.22 -1.79 -3.17
N ILE A 22 14.88 -2.29 -1.98
CA ILE A 22 15.56 -1.89 -0.74
C ILE A 22 17.00 -2.40 -0.71
N ARG A 23 17.23 -3.66 -1.12
CA ARG A 23 18.55 -4.28 -1.01
C ARG A 23 19.61 -3.58 -1.87
N ARG A 24 19.24 -3.11 -3.06
CA ARG A 24 20.17 -2.47 -4.02
C ARG A 24 20.59 -1.07 -3.63
N VAL A 25 19.76 -0.35 -2.90
CA VAL A 25 19.98 1.06 -2.56
C VAL A 25 20.88 1.19 -1.34
N SER A 26 21.99 1.91 -1.48
CA SER A 26 22.91 2.23 -0.37
C SER A 26 22.48 3.53 0.34
N MET A 27 22.94 3.69 1.59
CA MET A 27 22.76 4.97 2.32
C MET A 27 23.46 6.13 1.63
N ASP A 28 24.60 5.87 0.97
CA ASP A 28 25.32 6.88 0.20
C ASP A 28 24.53 7.37 -1.00
N ALA A 29 23.89 6.46 -1.76
CA ALA A 29 23.01 6.84 -2.87
C ALA A 29 21.81 7.67 -2.39
N VAL A 30 21.27 7.38 -1.21
CA VAL A 30 20.19 8.20 -0.63
C VAL A 30 20.70 9.58 -0.23
N ALA A 31 21.89 9.69 0.40
CA ALA A 31 22.48 10.96 0.79
C ALA A 31 22.71 11.86 -0.43
N GLU A 32 23.30 11.31 -1.49
CA GLU A 32 23.52 11.98 -2.78
C GLU A 32 22.19 12.46 -3.37
N LYS A 33 21.20 11.58 -3.47
CA LYS A 33 19.87 11.91 -4.04
C LYS A 33 19.12 12.96 -3.23
N ALA A 34 19.33 13.00 -1.90
CA ALA A 34 18.74 13.99 -1.00
C ALA A 34 19.50 15.33 -0.99
N GLY A 35 20.69 15.40 -1.59
CA GLY A 35 21.58 16.57 -1.54
C GLY A 35 22.06 16.85 -0.12
N VAL A 36 22.43 15.80 0.64
CA VAL A 36 22.97 15.92 2.00
C VAL A 36 24.25 15.12 2.14
N THR A 37 25.05 15.45 3.18
CA THR A 37 26.24 14.64 3.50
C THR A 37 25.84 13.32 4.16
N LYS A 38 26.68 12.29 4.06
CA LYS A 38 26.52 11.02 4.78
C LYS A 38 26.36 11.25 6.30
N ARG A 39 27.14 12.17 6.89
CA ARG A 39 27.04 12.56 8.29
C ARG A 39 25.66 13.12 8.63
N THR A 40 25.12 13.98 7.79
CA THR A 40 23.78 14.56 7.96
C THR A 40 22.70 13.46 7.88
N LEU A 41 22.83 12.52 6.94
CA LEU A 41 21.90 11.41 6.83
C LEU A 41 21.89 10.55 8.10
N TYR A 42 23.08 10.15 8.59
CA TYR A 42 23.19 9.34 9.83
C TYR A 42 22.83 10.10 11.11
N TYR A 43 22.84 11.43 11.07
CA TYR A 43 22.28 12.23 12.17
C TYR A 43 20.77 12.04 12.29
N HIS A 44 20.05 11.93 11.17
CA HIS A 44 18.59 11.76 11.14
C HIS A 44 18.15 10.29 11.22
N PHE A 45 18.89 9.39 10.60
CA PHE A 45 18.55 7.96 10.49
C PHE A 45 19.77 7.12 10.85
N LYS A 46 19.75 6.47 12.02
CA LYS A 46 20.91 5.73 12.56
C LYS A 46 21.25 4.48 11.76
N SER A 47 20.26 3.94 11.04
CA SER A 47 20.41 2.74 10.22
C SER A 47 19.60 2.83 8.93
N LYS A 48 19.91 1.95 7.98
CA LYS A 48 19.09 1.76 6.79
C LYS A 48 17.69 1.25 7.17
N ASP A 49 17.60 0.41 8.19
CA ASP A 49 16.34 -0.18 8.66
C ASP A 49 15.39 0.89 9.19
N ASP A 50 15.92 1.89 9.93
CA ASP A 50 15.13 3.05 10.39
C ASP A 50 14.62 3.87 9.20
N LEU A 51 15.47 4.08 8.20
CA LEU A 51 15.08 4.81 6.98
C LEU A 51 14.04 4.04 6.16
N VAL A 52 14.12 2.71 6.07
CA VAL A 52 13.11 1.87 5.41
C VAL A 52 11.78 1.94 6.14
N ALA A 53 11.78 1.90 7.47
CA ALA A 53 10.58 2.08 8.27
C ALA A 53 9.96 3.46 8.04
N ALA A 54 10.77 4.53 8.06
CA ALA A 54 10.33 5.90 7.80
C ALA A 54 9.76 6.08 6.36
N TYR A 55 10.36 5.43 5.37
CA TYR A 55 9.83 5.37 4.01
C TYR A 55 8.42 4.80 3.97
N LEU A 56 8.16 3.68 4.63
CA LEU A 56 6.82 3.09 4.68
C LEU A 56 5.85 3.95 5.49
N HIS A 57 6.27 4.52 6.61
CA HIS A 57 5.44 5.45 7.39
C HIS A 57 4.97 6.64 6.55
N GLY A 58 5.87 7.22 5.74
CA GLY A 58 5.53 8.33 4.86
C GLY A 58 4.53 7.96 3.74
N ARG A 59 4.34 6.67 3.46
CA ARG A 59 3.39 6.16 2.47
C ARG A 59 2.05 5.73 3.07
N ASP A 60 1.97 5.53 4.38
CA ASP A 60 0.81 4.93 5.04
C ASP A 60 -0.46 5.76 4.83
N GLN A 61 -0.49 7.00 5.29
CA GLN A 61 -1.67 7.86 5.15
C GLN A 61 -2.00 8.22 3.70
N PRO A 62 -1.03 8.61 2.84
CA PRO A 62 -1.34 8.90 1.44
C PRO A 62 -1.93 7.71 0.69
N ALA A 63 -1.51 6.48 1.01
CA ALA A 63 -2.05 5.28 0.36
C ALA A 63 -3.48 4.99 0.81
N LEU A 64 -3.80 5.09 2.10
CA LEU A 64 -5.15 4.90 2.63
C LEU A 64 -6.10 5.99 2.15
N ALA A 65 -5.70 7.26 2.24
CA ALA A 65 -6.49 8.39 1.76
C ALA A 65 -6.83 8.27 0.26
N LEU A 66 -5.93 7.71 -0.54
CA LEU A 66 -6.19 7.47 -1.96
C LEU A 66 -7.30 6.41 -2.16
N PHE A 67 -7.30 5.32 -1.39
CA PHE A 67 -8.37 4.32 -1.44
C PHE A 67 -9.71 4.92 -0.98
N GLU A 68 -9.71 5.70 0.10
CA GLU A 68 -10.90 6.39 0.60
C GLU A 68 -11.45 7.37 -0.45
N GLN A 69 -10.57 8.12 -1.12
CA GLN A 69 -10.95 9.04 -2.20
C GLN A 69 -11.57 8.28 -3.39
N TRP A 70 -10.98 7.18 -3.83
CA TRP A 70 -11.51 6.38 -4.92
C TRP A 70 -12.87 5.77 -4.58
N PHE A 71 -13.01 5.27 -3.35
CA PHE A 71 -14.26 4.75 -2.83
C PHE A 71 -15.34 5.82 -2.79
N ALA A 72 -15.06 6.99 -2.21
CA ALA A 72 -16.01 8.11 -2.12
C ALA A 72 -16.39 8.66 -3.50
N GLY A 73 -15.46 8.72 -4.44
CA GLY A 73 -15.67 9.23 -5.79
C GLY A 73 -16.32 8.24 -6.77
N THR A 74 -16.69 7.03 -6.32
CA THR A 74 -17.40 6.05 -7.14
C THR A 74 -18.90 6.08 -6.80
N GLU A 75 -19.75 6.17 -7.81
CA GLU A 75 -21.21 6.12 -7.66
C GLU A 75 -21.69 4.71 -7.29
N GLY A 76 -22.87 4.65 -6.67
CA GLY A 76 -23.52 3.39 -6.31
C GLY A 76 -23.35 3.04 -4.83
N GLY A 77 -23.67 1.80 -4.47
CA GLY A 77 -23.59 1.27 -3.12
C GLY A 77 -22.19 0.72 -2.78
N LEU A 78 -22.12 0.04 -1.64
CA LEU A 78 -20.88 -0.51 -1.08
C LEU A 78 -20.11 -1.41 -2.07
N ALA A 79 -20.82 -2.29 -2.78
CA ALA A 79 -20.22 -3.22 -3.74
C ALA A 79 -19.65 -2.49 -4.96
N GLU A 80 -20.40 -1.54 -5.53
CA GLU A 80 -19.98 -0.71 -6.66
C GLU A 80 -18.76 0.13 -6.31
N LYS A 81 -18.77 0.78 -5.14
CA LYS A 81 -17.66 1.59 -4.63
C LYS A 81 -16.40 0.78 -4.40
N THR A 82 -16.55 -0.42 -3.82
CA THR A 82 -15.40 -1.32 -3.63
C THR A 82 -14.82 -1.78 -4.97
N ARG A 83 -15.65 -2.18 -5.93
CA ARG A 83 -15.20 -2.51 -7.30
C ARG A 83 -14.49 -1.33 -7.94
N GLY A 84 -15.00 -0.11 -7.78
CA GLY A 84 -14.42 1.12 -8.30
C GLY A 84 -12.98 1.36 -7.84
N MET A 85 -12.65 1.02 -6.58
CA MET A 85 -11.26 1.08 -6.09
C MET A 85 -10.34 0.17 -6.89
N PHE A 86 -10.75 -1.07 -7.18
CA PHE A 86 -9.96 -2.01 -7.98
C PHE A 86 -9.78 -1.53 -9.42
N VAL A 87 -10.80 -0.93 -10.02
CA VAL A 87 -10.72 -0.33 -11.37
C VAL A 87 -9.71 0.83 -11.37
N LYS A 88 -9.75 1.71 -10.37
CA LYS A 88 -8.78 2.81 -10.23
C LYS A 88 -7.35 2.29 -10.00
N LEU A 89 -7.22 1.20 -9.25
CA LEU A 89 -5.94 0.52 -9.04
C LEU A 89 -5.39 -0.04 -10.36
N ALA A 90 -6.25 -0.70 -11.16
CA ALA A 90 -5.90 -1.20 -12.49
C ALA A 90 -5.46 -0.07 -13.44
N GLN A 91 -6.18 1.07 -13.42
CA GLN A 91 -5.76 2.26 -14.15
C GLN A 91 -4.37 2.75 -13.75
N SER A 92 -4.10 2.79 -12.44
CA SER A 92 -2.78 3.16 -11.91
C SER A 92 -1.69 2.17 -12.34
N ALA A 93 -2.02 0.88 -12.40
CA ALA A 93 -1.09 -0.18 -12.79
C ALA A 93 -0.68 -0.14 -14.27
N ARG A 94 -1.44 0.54 -15.13
CA ARG A 94 -1.08 0.80 -16.54
C ARG A 94 0.08 1.78 -16.70
N HIS A 95 0.42 2.53 -15.65
CA HIS A 95 1.52 3.48 -15.73
C HIS A 95 2.87 2.75 -15.83
N PRO A 96 3.79 3.11 -16.79
CA PRO A 96 5.05 2.39 -16.99
C PRO A 96 5.98 2.33 -15.77
N LYS A 97 5.90 3.33 -14.89
CA LYS A 97 6.68 3.39 -13.64
C LYS A 97 6.03 2.67 -12.47
N TRP A 98 4.87 2.06 -12.67
CA TRP A 98 4.22 1.29 -11.61
C TRP A 98 5.03 0.04 -11.25
N LYS A 99 5.23 -0.17 -9.95
CA LYS A 99 6.05 -1.26 -9.40
C LYS A 99 5.30 -2.08 -8.34
N GLY A 100 3.96 -2.00 -8.33
CA GLY A 100 3.15 -2.71 -7.34
C GLY A 100 3.05 -1.99 -5.99
N CYS A 101 2.57 -2.72 -5.00
CA CYS A 101 2.44 -2.20 -3.64
C CYS A 101 3.81 -2.12 -2.94
N GLY A 102 4.21 -0.91 -2.52
CA GLY A 102 5.48 -0.71 -1.81
C GLY A 102 5.57 -1.48 -0.49
N PHE A 103 4.45 -1.64 0.23
CA PHE A 103 4.41 -2.41 1.48
C PHE A 103 4.65 -3.91 1.22
N LEU A 104 3.94 -4.52 0.27
CA LEU A 104 4.13 -5.94 -0.07
C LEU A 104 5.55 -6.23 -0.56
N ARG A 105 6.09 -5.38 -1.42
CA ARG A 105 7.45 -5.55 -1.95
C ARG A 105 8.48 -5.45 -0.83
N THR A 106 8.35 -4.47 0.06
CA THR A 106 9.25 -4.31 1.20
C THR A 106 9.20 -5.53 2.12
N THR A 107 8.00 -5.99 2.47
CA THR A 107 7.87 -7.17 3.35
C THR A 107 8.39 -8.45 2.69
N ALA A 108 8.23 -8.62 1.38
CA ALA A 108 8.80 -9.73 0.64
C ALA A 108 10.34 -9.71 0.62
N GLU A 109 10.97 -8.53 0.41
CA GLU A 109 12.42 -8.38 0.48
C GLU A 109 12.99 -8.65 1.89
N LEU A 110 12.18 -8.44 2.94
CA LEU A 110 12.55 -8.58 4.35
C LEU A 110 11.97 -9.86 5.00
N ALA A 111 11.46 -10.80 4.21
CA ALA A 111 10.79 -12.01 4.73
C ALA A 111 11.66 -12.82 5.72
N ASN A 112 12.99 -12.82 5.53
CA ASN A 112 13.94 -13.48 6.44
C ASN A 112 14.33 -12.65 7.67
N MET A 113 13.71 -11.48 7.86
CA MET A 113 13.99 -10.53 8.95
C MET A 113 12.68 -10.14 9.67
N PRO A 114 11.98 -11.08 10.34
CA PRO A 114 10.64 -10.83 10.92
C PRO A 114 10.63 -9.74 12.00
N GLY A 115 11.77 -9.48 12.64
CA GLY A 115 11.96 -8.40 13.63
C GLY A 115 12.24 -7.02 13.03
N HIS A 116 12.40 -6.91 11.70
CA HIS A 116 12.72 -5.63 11.06
C HIS A 116 11.60 -4.58 11.30
N PRO A 117 11.93 -3.32 11.65
CA PRO A 117 10.92 -2.29 11.94
C PRO A 117 9.87 -2.10 10.85
N ALA A 118 10.28 -2.17 9.58
CA ALA A 118 9.39 -2.03 8.44
C ALA A 118 8.31 -3.13 8.35
N MET A 119 8.55 -4.33 8.92
CA MET A 119 7.53 -5.40 8.98
C MET A 119 6.34 -4.98 9.84
N LYS A 120 6.58 -4.33 10.98
CA LYS A 120 5.52 -3.79 11.85
C LYS A 120 4.73 -2.70 11.14
N VAL A 121 5.41 -1.80 10.42
CA VAL A 121 4.75 -0.73 9.66
C VAL A 121 3.88 -1.31 8.55
N GLY A 122 4.38 -2.29 7.80
CA GLY A 122 3.62 -2.97 6.75
C GLY A 122 2.37 -3.68 7.29
N ALA A 123 2.52 -4.44 8.38
CA ALA A 123 1.40 -5.12 9.03
C ALA A 123 0.34 -4.12 9.55
N ALA A 124 0.78 -3.02 10.19
CA ALA A 124 -0.11 -1.98 10.67
C ALA A 124 -0.91 -1.31 9.52
N HIS A 125 -0.24 -0.99 8.40
CA HIS A 125 -0.88 -0.44 7.21
C HIS A 125 -1.99 -1.36 6.68
N LYS A 126 -1.68 -2.65 6.51
CA LYS A 126 -2.66 -3.64 6.04
C LYS A 126 -3.84 -3.76 7.00
N LYS A 127 -3.57 -3.73 8.31
CA LYS A 127 -4.61 -3.79 9.32
C LYS A 127 -5.51 -2.55 9.32
N LYS A 128 -4.97 -1.36 9.04
CA LYS A 128 -5.79 -0.14 8.87
C LYS A 128 -6.76 -0.27 7.71
N PHE A 129 -6.32 -0.76 6.55
CA PHE A 129 -7.20 -1.00 5.41
C PHE A 129 -8.28 -2.05 5.75
N GLU A 130 -7.91 -3.19 6.35
CA GLU A 130 -8.87 -4.22 6.77
C GLU A 130 -9.91 -3.66 7.75
N ASN A 131 -9.48 -2.87 8.75
CA ASN A 131 -10.37 -2.26 9.73
C ASN A 131 -11.30 -1.23 9.09
N TRP A 132 -10.80 -0.42 8.15
CA TRP A 132 -11.62 0.53 7.41
C TRP A 132 -12.71 -0.19 6.60
N MET A 133 -12.36 -1.23 5.84
CA MET A 133 -13.34 -2.05 5.11
C MET A 133 -14.37 -2.69 6.06
N ARG A 134 -13.90 -3.25 7.19
CA ARG A 134 -14.77 -3.81 8.22
C ARG A 134 -15.79 -2.78 8.72
N SER A 135 -15.35 -1.57 9.04
CA SER A 135 -16.25 -0.51 9.53
C SER A 135 -17.33 -0.13 8.50
N LEU A 136 -16.99 -0.13 7.21
CA LEU A 136 -17.96 0.09 6.13
C LEU A 136 -18.99 -1.04 6.08
N PHE A 137 -18.57 -2.31 6.23
CA PHE A 137 -19.44 -3.48 6.23
C PHE A 137 -20.36 -3.54 7.45
N GLU A 138 -19.82 -3.22 8.64
CA GLU A 138 -20.60 -3.09 9.87
C GLU A 138 -21.65 -1.98 9.76
N GLY A 139 -21.30 -0.84 9.16
CA GLY A 139 -22.23 0.27 8.92
C GLY A 139 -23.41 -0.09 8.01
N GLU A 140 -23.23 -1.07 7.11
CA GLU A 140 -24.29 -1.61 6.23
C GLU A 140 -25.03 -2.81 6.87
N GLY A 141 -24.73 -3.17 8.13
CA GLY A 141 -25.38 -4.26 8.84
C GLY A 141 -24.96 -5.67 8.42
N ILE A 142 -23.80 -5.81 7.78
CA ILE A 142 -23.27 -7.13 7.38
C ILE A 142 -22.72 -7.84 8.62
N LYS A 143 -23.32 -9.01 8.98
CA LYS A 143 -22.95 -9.79 10.17
C LYS A 143 -21.52 -10.32 10.13
N ASP A 144 -21.07 -10.80 8.97
CA ASP A 144 -19.76 -11.38 8.76
C ASP A 144 -18.74 -10.34 8.24
N ALA A 145 -18.78 -9.12 8.80
CA ALA A 145 -17.92 -8.00 8.35
C ALA A 145 -16.42 -8.30 8.45
N VAL A 146 -15.97 -9.00 9.50
CA VAL A 146 -14.55 -9.35 9.70
C VAL A 146 -14.04 -10.33 8.63
N PRO A 147 -14.66 -11.50 8.41
CA PRO A 147 -14.26 -12.40 7.33
C PRO A 147 -14.31 -11.73 5.95
N LEU A 148 -15.34 -10.95 5.66
CA LEU A 148 -15.49 -10.25 4.39
C LEU A 148 -14.36 -9.23 4.18
N ALA A 149 -14.02 -8.43 5.20
CA ALA A 149 -12.91 -7.48 5.11
C ALA A 149 -11.57 -8.17 4.80
N ARG A 150 -11.32 -9.35 5.40
CA ARG A 150 -10.14 -10.17 5.10
C ARG A 150 -10.15 -10.70 3.67
N GLN A 151 -11.30 -11.13 3.17
CA GLN A 151 -11.43 -11.57 1.78
C GLN A 151 -11.11 -10.44 0.81
N ILE A 152 -11.63 -9.23 1.05
CA ILE A 152 -11.29 -8.06 0.22
C ILE A 152 -9.81 -7.71 0.31
N MET A 153 -9.20 -7.80 1.49
CA MET A 153 -7.77 -7.60 1.69
C MET A 153 -6.93 -8.61 0.90
N LEU A 154 -7.31 -9.90 0.94
CA LEU A 154 -6.64 -10.97 0.19
C LEU A 154 -6.76 -10.76 -1.32
N LEU A 155 -7.94 -10.38 -1.84
CA LEU A 155 -8.14 -10.03 -3.24
C LEU A 155 -7.27 -8.85 -3.66
N MET A 156 -7.19 -7.81 -2.81
CA MET A 156 -6.38 -6.63 -3.06
C MET A 156 -4.88 -7.01 -3.17
N ASP A 157 -4.35 -7.72 -2.18
CA ASP A 157 -2.93 -8.09 -2.13
C ASP A 157 -2.57 -9.11 -3.21
N GLY A 158 -3.44 -10.09 -3.45
CA GLY A 158 -3.29 -11.05 -4.56
C GLY A 158 -3.25 -10.34 -5.91
N SER A 159 -4.15 -9.37 -6.13
CA SER A 159 -4.19 -8.61 -7.39
C SER A 159 -2.91 -7.80 -7.62
N PHE A 160 -2.33 -7.18 -6.58
CA PHE A 160 -1.02 -6.51 -6.68
C PHE A 160 0.09 -7.47 -7.12
N ALA A 161 0.16 -8.65 -6.49
CA ALA A 161 1.21 -9.62 -6.74
C ALA A 161 1.11 -10.19 -8.16
N VAL A 162 -0.08 -10.61 -8.57
CA VAL A 162 -0.32 -11.24 -9.88
C VAL A 162 -0.17 -10.22 -11.02
N THR A 163 -0.70 -9.01 -10.86
CA THR A 163 -0.50 -7.91 -11.83
C THR A 163 0.97 -7.55 -11.99
N LEU A 164 1.76 -7.54 -10.91
CA LEU A 164 3.20 -7.29 -11.00
C LEU A 164 3.93 -8.38 -11.77
N LEU A 165 3.53 -9.64 -11.58
CA LEU A 165 4.13 -10.80 -12.23
C LEU A 165 3.82 -10.85 -13.74
N HIS A 166 2.56 -10.69 -14.11
CA HIS A 166 2.09 -10.84 -15.49
C HIS A 166 2.09 -9.53 -16.29
N ARG A 167 2.26 -8.38 -15.63
CA ARG A 167 2.15 -7.04 -16.24
C ARG A 167 0.78 -6.80 -16.89
N ASP A 168 -0.25 -7.43 -16.33
CA ASP A 168 -1.63 -7.35 -16.81
C ASP A 168 -2.57 -6.79 -15.73
N PRO A 169 -3.01 -5.53 -15.86
CA PRO A 169 -3.94 -4.90 -14.91
C PRO A 169 -5.33 -5.53 -14.87
N SER A 170 -5.71 -6.38 -15.83
CA SER A 170 -7.02 -7.06 -15.83
C SER A 170 -7.23 -7.96 -14.61
N TYR A 171 -6.14 -8.47 -14.01
CA TYR A 171 -6.22 -9.19 -12.74
C TYR A 171 -6.79 -8.36 -11.59
N MET A 172 -6.53 -7.04 -11.59
CA MET A 172 -7.13 -6.15 -10.59
C MET A 172 -8.61 -5.94 -10.88
N GLU A 173 -9.00 -5.79 -12.13
CA GLU A 173 -10.40 -5.68 -12.53
C GLU A 173 -11.19 -6.95 -12.16
N THR A 174 -10.62 -8.13 -12.43
CA THR A 174 -11.18 -9.43 -12.03
C THR A 174 -11.32 -9.56 -10.50
N ALA A 175 -10.31 -9.12 -9.74
CA ALA A 175 -10.41 -9.09 -8.27
C ALA A 175 -11.51 -8.14 -7.79
N GLY A 176 -11.71 -7.02 -8.49
CA GLY A 176 -12.81 -6.09 -8.24
C GLY A 176 -14.18 -6.71 -8.49
N ASP A 177 -14.34 -7.49 -9.55
CA ASP A 177 -15.58 -8.22 -9.85
C ASP A 177 -15.87 -9.30 -8.78
N ALA A 178 -14.86 -10.00 -8.32
CA ALA A 178 -14.97 -10.96 -7.23
C ALA A 178 -15.37 -10.27 -5.91
N ALA A 179 -14.74 -9.14 -5.59
CA ALA A 179 -15.08 -8.32 -4.42
C ALA A 179 -16.54 -7.85 -4.47
N TYR A 180 -16.98 -7.38 -5.63
CA TYR A 180 -18.38 -6.98 -5.88
C TYR A 180 -19.34 -8.14 -5.60
N ALA A 181 -19.08 -9.32 -6.14
CA ALA A 181 -19.94 -10.49 -5.96
C ALA A 181 -20.04 -10.91 -4.49
N LEU A 182 -18.91 -10.94 -3.76
CA LEU A 182 -18.88 -11.27 -2.33
C LEU A 182 -19.70 -10.28 -1.51
N ILE A 183 -19.55 -8.99 -1.73
CA ILE A 183 -20.29 -7.95 -1.01
C ILE A 183 -21.78 -8.02 -1.32
N LYS A 184 -22.15 -8.20 -2.60
CA LYS A 184 -23.59 -8.36 -2.99
C LYS A 184 -24.21 -9.58 -2.34
N ALA A 185 -23.50 -10.71 -2.21
CA ALA A 185 -23.96 -11.88 -1.49
C ALA A 185 -24.18 -11.60 -0.01
N ALA A 186 -23.20 -10.97 0.66
CA ALA A 186 -23.29 -10.60 2.06
C ALA A 186 -24.44 -9.62 2.37
N LEU A 187 -24.69 -8.66 1.48
CA LEU A 187 -25.82 -7.72 1.61
C LEU A 187 -27.20 -8.39 1.50
N ARG A 188 -27.31 -9.54 0.85
CA ARG A 188 -28.58 -10.31 0.73
C ARG A 188 -28.85 -11.17 1.97
N SER A 189 -27.83 -11.48 2.75
CA SER A 189 -27.89 -12.36 3.95
C SER A 189 -27.84 -11.61 5.28
N ARG A 190 -27.93 -10.29 5.25
CA ARG A 190 -27.99 -9.42 6.45
C ARG A 190 -29.35 -9.42 7.13
#